data_1ab588fba1c6c8e918bef0d7769ab8af
#
_entry.id   1ab588fba1c6c8e918bef0d7769ab8af
#
_cell.length_a   1.000
_cell.length_b   1.000
_cell.length_c   1.000
_cell.angle_alpha   90.00
_cell.angle_beta   90.00
_cell.angle_gamma   90.00
#
_symmetry.space_group_name_H-M   'P 1'
#
loop_
_entity.id
_entity.type
_entity.pdbx_description
1 polymer ?
#
loop_
_entity_poly.entity_id
_entity_poly.type
_entity_poly.pdbx_seq_one_letter_code
_entity_poly.pdbx_strand_id
1 'polypeptide(L)'
;FVVMPTRIKPKRSLTQGQIPGLNDLEDGEMAINIVDQKIYVRVGDNVETVASAATGATPVFAQVDGPLTTQLVVNKRYLINTTNGVVNATMPIVNLTIGDSIEVADGGQNWNINNVILSSASHQFKDAIGNIDDGPVNLDVSGVTVMFLWTGSYWRIIS
;
A
#
# COMPACT_ATOMS: atom_id res chain seq x y z
N PHE A 1 -31.99 -20.80 38.38
CA PHE A 1 -30.93 -21.23 37.46
C PHE A 1 -29.88 -20.12 37.42
N VAL A 2 -28.72 -20.32 38.06
CA VAL A 2 -27.58 -19.39 37.97
C VAL A 2 -26.82 -19.78 36.71
N VAL A 3 -26.90 -18.97 35.67
CA VAL A 3 -26.07 -19.12 34.49
C VAL A 3 -24.66 -18.62 34.88
N MET A 4 -23.74 -19.56 35.13
CA MET A 4 -22.32 -19.17 35.29
C MET A 4 -21.80 -18.67 33.94
N PRO A 5 -21.22 -17.46 33.88
CA PRO A 5 -20.63 -16.98 32.64
C PRO A 5 -19.45 -17.87 32.25
N THR A 6 -19.52 -18.52 31.10
CA THR A 6 -18.40 -19.27 30.54
C THR A 6 -17.29 -18.30 30.14
N ARG A 7 -16.16 -18.38 30.82
CA ARG A 7 -14.96 -17.62 30.44
C ARG A 7 -14.17 -18.42 29.41
N ILE A 8 -14.13 -17.91 28.16
CA ILE A 8 -13.21 -18.43 27.16
C ILE A 8 -11.87 -17.74 27.36
N LYS A 9 -10.82 -18.52 27.63
CA LYS A 9 -9.45 -18.02 27.75
C LYS A 9 -8.64 -18.60 26.59
N PRO A 10 -8.42 -17.84 25.50
CA PRO A 10 -7.56 -18.32 24.40
C PRO A 10 -6.12 -18.50 24.90
N LYS A 11 -5.39 -19.43 24.27
CA LYS A 11 -3.94 -19.57 24.47
C LYS A 11 -3.24 -18.28 24.09
N ARG A 12 -2.15 -17.92 24.78
CA ARG A 12 -1.47 -16.63 24.58
C ARG A 12 0.03 -16.81 24.54
N SER A 13 0.69 -16.06 23.66
CA SER A 13 2.13 -15.87 23.65
C SER A 13 2.49 -14.39 23.92
N LEU A 14 3.59 -14.20 24.65
CA LEU A 14 4.25 -12.90 24.86
C LEU A 14 5.59 -12.83 24.15
N THR A 15 5.90 -13.82 23.33
CA THR A 15 7.16 -13.88 22.57
C THR A 15 6.93 -13.38 21.16
N GLN A 16 7.71 -12.38 20.74
CA GLN A 16 7.65 -11.83 19.40
C GLN A 16 7.94 -12.91 18.35
N GLY A 17 7.16 -12.93 17.26
CA GLY A 17 7.32 -13.84 16.14
C GLY A 17 6.87 -15.28 16.42
N GLN A 18 6.40 -15.61 17.62
CA GLN A 18 5.98 -16.95 17.94
C GLN A 18 4.61 -17.27 17.32
N ILE A 19 4.58 -18.31 16.50
CA ILE A 19 3.38 -18.90 15.89
C ILE A 19 3.09 -20.21 16.62
N PRO A 20 1.83 -20.50 17.01
CA PRO A 20 1.50 -21.78 17.62
C PRO A 20 1.71 -22.93 16.63
N GLY A 21 2.22 -24.06 17.11
CA GLY A 21 2.30 -25.28 16.32
C GLY A 21 0.95 -26.00 16.22
N LEU A 22 0.85 -26.95 15.28
CA LEU A 22 -0.37 -27.76 15.12
C LEU A 22 -0.78 -28.48 16.41
N ASN A 23 0.19 -28.97 17.16
CA ASN A 23 -0.07 -29.69 18.42
C ASN A 23 -0.39 -28.79 19.60
N ASP A 24 -0.26 -27.49 19.41
CA ASP A 24 -0.58 -26.51 20.45
C ASP A 24 -2.06 -26.13 20.47
N LEU A 25 -2.79 -26.41 19.39
CA LEU A 25 -4.19 -26.03 19.20
C LEU A 25 -5.04 -27.23 18.80
N GLU A 26 -6.24 -27.32 19.37
CA GLU A 26 -7.29 -28.18 18.83
C GLU A 26 -7.89 -27.56 17.56
N ASP A 27 -8.55 -28.37 16.71
CA ASP A 27 -9.21 -27.86 15.51
C ASP A 27 -10.30 -26.83 15.87
N GLY A 28 -10.22 -25.63 15.26
CA GLY A 28 -11.06 -24.48 15.61
C GLY A 28 -10.65 -23.72 16.87
N GLU A 29 -9.61 -24.15 17.59
CA GLU A 29 -9.10 -23.42 18.75
C GLU A 29 -8.29 -22.20 18.34
N MET A 30 -8.43 -21.10 19.10
CA MET A 30 -7.74 -19.83 18.85
C MET A 30 -6.57 -19.62 19.80
N ALA A 31 -5.51 -19.00 19.29
CA ALA A 31 -4.40 -18.45 20.07
C ALA A 31 -4.15 -16.98 19.72
N ILE A 32 -3.61 -16.24 20.69
CA ILE A 32 -3.27 -14.83 20.52
C ILE A 32 -1.79 -14.64 20.80
N ASN A 33 -1.05 -14.07 19.86
CA ASN A 33 0.25 -13.48 20.15
C ASN A 33 0.02 -12.00 20.50
N ILE A 34 0.18 -11.66 21.79
CA ILE A 34 -0.11 -10.33 22.32
C ILE A 34 0.92 -9.31 21.83
N VAL A 35 2.19 -9.71 21.71
CA VAL A 35 3.27 -8.83 21.25
C VAL A 35 3.12 -8.47 19.78
N ASP A 36 2.81 -9.47 18.95
CA ASP A 36 2.61 -9.28 17.51
C ASP A 36 1.19 -8.82 17.17
N GLN A 37 0.29 -8.79 18.17
CA GLN A 37 -1.13 -8.45 18.00
C GLN A 37 -1.82 -9.30 16.92
N LYS A 38 -1.53 -10.59 16.89
CA LYS A 38 -2.04 -11.55 15.92
C LYS A 38 -2.94 -12.58 16.58
N ILE A 39 -4.00 -12.97 15.88
CA ILE A 39 -4.87 -14.06 16.25
C ILE A 39 -4.70 -15.19 15.26
N TYR A 40 -4.47 -16.38 15.78
CA TYR A 40 -4.34 -17.61 15.02
C TYR A 40 -5.51 -18.55 15.32
N VAL A 41 -5.88 -19.38 14.35
CA VAL A 41 -6.81 -20.49 14.54
C VAL A 41 -6.26 -21.72 13.86
N ARG A 42 -6.46 -22.89 14.46
CA ARG A 42 -6.21 -24.15 13.76
C ARG A 42 -7.41 -24.49 12.88
N VAL A 43 -7.14 -24.79 11.61
CA VAL A 43 -8.12 -25.26 10.62
C VAL A 43 -7.58 -26.53 9.98
N GLY A 44 -8.03 -27.68 10.45
CA GLY A 44 -7.51 -28.98 10.05
C GLY A 44 -6.01 -29.11 10.33
N ASP A 45 -5.21 -29.32 9.29
CA ASP A 45 -3.75 -29.49 9.37
C ASP A 45 -2.95 -28.18 9.24
N ASN A 46 -3.61 -27.02 9.34
CA ASN A 46 -2.95 -25.73 9.24
C ASN A 46 -3.26 -24.83 10.45
N VAL A 47 -2.32 -23.94 10.76
CA VAL A 47 -2.54 -22.81 11.66
C VAL A 47 -2.59 -21.54 10.83
N GLU A 48 -3.77 -20.92 10.78
CA GLU A 48 -4.04 -19.74 9.97
C GLU A 48 -4.03 -18.47 10.83
N THR A 49 -3.53 -17.37 10.25
CA THR A 49 -3.67 -16.04 10.86
C THR A 49 -5.02 -15.46 10.45
N VAL A 50 -5.96 -15.37 11.38
CA VAL A 50 -7.32 -14.85 11.11
C VAL A 50 -7.46 -13.36 11.38
N ALA A 51 -6.60 -12.80 12.21
CA ALA A 51 -6.51 -11.37 12.44
C ALA A 51 -5.06 -10.98 12.77
N SER A 52 -4.63 -9.90 12.19
CA SER A 52 -3.44 -9.17 12.59
C SER A 52 -3.94 -7.77 12.92
N ALA A 53 -3.53 -7.21 14.06
CA ALA A 53 -3.68 -5.78 14.17
C ALA A 53 -3.01 -5.21 12.92
N ALA A 54 -3.77 -4.53 12.11
CA ALA A 54 -3.16 -3.59 11.21
C ALA A 54 -2.27 -2.75 12.13
N THR A 55 -0.97 -2.97 12.09
CA THR A 55 -0.08 -1.87 12.39
C THR A 55 -0.67 -0.80 11.51
N GLY A 56 -1.33 0.19 12.14
CA GLY A 56 -1.71 1.39 11.43
C GLY A 56 -0.41 1.90 10.85
N ALA A 57 -0.05 1.33 9.71
CA ALA A 57 0.99 1.87 8.92
C ALA A 57 0.43 3.23 8.58
N THR A 58 0.80 4.22 9.37
CA THR A 58 0.79 5.60 8.88
C THR A 58 1.31 5.43 7.47
N PRO A 59 0.53 5.78 6.44
CA PRO A 59 0.95 5.54 5.07
C PRO A 59 2.33 6.16 4.91
N VAL A 60 3.35 5.32 4.94
CA VAL A 60 4.73 5.78 4.85
C VAL A 60 4.93 6.12 3.40
N PHE A 61 5.13 7.40 3.14
CA PHE A 61 5.56 7.82 1.82
C PHE A 61 6.98 7.29 1.58
N ALA A 62 7.17 6.60 0.46
CA ALA A 62 8.50 6.32 -0.03
C ALA A 62 9.10 7.63 -0.55
N GLN A 63 10.20 8.09 0.02
CA GLN A 63 10.86 9.31 -0.42
C GLN A 63 11.65 9.05 -1.70
N VAL A 64 11.52 9.98 -2.64
CA VAL A 64 12.25 10.00 -3.92
C VAL A 64 12.84 11.40 -4.10
N ASP A 65 14.16 11.50 -4.15
CA ASP A 65 14.87 12.77 -4.32
C ASP A 65 15.47 12.85 -5.71
N GLY A 66 15.15 13.93 -6.44
CA GLY A 66 15.72 14.19 -7.77
C GLY A 66 17.14 14.79 -7.72
N PRO A 67 17.87 14.74 -8.85
CA PRO A 67 17.46 14.15 -10.12
C PRO A 67 17.56 12.62 -10.13
N LEU A 68 16.52 11.92 -10.57
CA LEU A 68 16.46 10.46 -10.53
C LEU A 68 15.51 9.90 -11.60
N THR A 69 15.81 8.70 -12.10
CA THR A 69 14.85 7.86 -12.83
C THR A 69 14.43 6.70 -11.93
N THR A 70 13.14 6.50 -11.72
CA THR A 70 12.60 5.48 -10.83
C THR A 70 11.38 4.79 -11.40
N GLN A 71 11.13 3.55 -10.99
CA GLN A 71 9.89 2.83 -11.27
C GLN A 71 8.98 2.88 -10.04
N LEU A 72 7.74 3.31 -10.24
CA LEU A 72 6.73 3.31 -9.20
C LEU A 72 6.12 1.91 -9.05
N VAL A 73 5.63 1.62 -7.86
CA VAL A 73 5.01 0.34 -7.51
C VAL A 73 3.58 0.60 -7.04
N VAL A 74 2.63 -0.24 -7.47
CA VAL A 74 1.22 -0.12 -7.07
C VAL A 74 1.04 -0.17 -5.54
N ASN A 75 -0.03 0.45 -5.09
CA ASN A 75 -0.46 0.49 -3.69
C ASN A 75 0.58 1.11 -2.75
N LYS A 76 1.37 2.04 -3.30
CA LYS A 76 2.34 2.85 -2.56
C LYS A 76 2.09 4.35 -2.72
N ARG A 77 2.58 5.08 -1.74
CA ARG A 77 2.60 6.54 -1.69
C ARG A 77 4.04 7.02 -1.80
N TYR A 78 4.25 8.06 -2.61
CA TYR A 78 5.57 8.63 -2.86
C TYR A 78 5.59 10.11 -2.51
N LEU A 79 6.59 10.51 -1.75
CA LEU A 79 6.94 11.91 -1.52
C LEU A 79 8.11 12.25 -2.44
N ILE A 80 7.82 12.94 -3.54
CA ILE A 80 8.81 13.23 -4.57
C ILE A 80 9.33 14.65 -4.41
N ASN A 81 10.60 14.75 -4.09
CA ASN A 81 11.30 16.02 -3.90
C ASN A 81 12.17 16.31 -5.14
N THR A 82 11.82 17.35 -5.87
CA THR A 82 12.52 17.78 -7.09
C THR A 82 13.41 18.99 -6.87
N THR A 83 13.74 19.35 -5.63
CA THR A 83 14.56 20.52 -5.31
C THR A 83 15.88 20.55 -6.10
N ASN A 84 16.52 19.39 -6.27
CA ASN A 84 17.81 19.26 -6.93
C ASN A 84 17.72 18.87 -8.43
N GLY A 85 16.52 18.70 -8.97
CA GLY A 85 16.32 18.39 -10.38
C GLY A 85 15.10 17.51 -10.66
N VAL A 86 14.83 17.31 -11.94
CA VAL A 86 13.68 16.55 -12.46
C VAL A 86 13.71 15.10 -12.02
N VAL A 87 12.55 14.54 -11.68
CA VAL A 87 12.36 13.10 -11.47
C VAL A 87 11.60 12.50 -12.65
N ASN A 88 12.20 11.50 -13.31
CA ASN A 88 11.55 10.69 -14.34
C ASN A 88 11.01 9.43 -13.68
N ALA A 89 9.71 9.27 -13.59
CA ALA A 89 9.07 8.13 -12.97
C ALA A 89 8.30 7.30 -14.01
N THR A 90 8.41 5.98 -13.94
CA THR A 90 7.68 5.06 -14.82
C THR A 90 6.59 4.34 -14.06
N MET A 91 5.40 4.27 -14.65
CA MET A 91 4.27 3.52 -14.10
C MET A 91 4.47 2.02 -14.33
N PRO A 92 4.00 1.17 -13.42
CA PRO A 92 4.00 -0.28 -13.63
C PRO A 92 3.05 -0.66 -14.78
N ILE A 93 3.43 -1.71 -15.52
CA ILE A 93 2.70 -2.17 -16.72
C ILE A 93 2.29 -3.65 -16.65
N VAL A 94 2.71 -4.37 -15.61
CA VAL A 94 2.41 -5.80 -15.40
C VAL A 94 1.88 -6.04 -14.00
N ASN A 95 1.15 -7.15 -13.84
CA ASN A 95 0.57 -7.57 -12.55
C ASN A 95 -0.36 -6.51 -11.93
N LEU A 96 -1.11 -5.82 -12.77
CA LEU A 96 -2.06 -4.79 -12.36
C LEU A 96 -3.44 -5.40 -12.11
N THR A 97 -4.04 -5.03 -11.00
CA THR A 97 -5.42 -5.39 -10.63
C THR A 97 -6.28 -4.13 -10.60
N ILE A 98 -7.53 -4.21 -11.09
CA ILE A 98 -8.46 -3.08 -11.02
C ILE A 98 -8.56 -2.60 -9.57
N GLY A 99 -8.37 -1.29 -9.36
CA GLY A 99 -8.32 -0.68 -8.05
C GLY A 99 -6.91 -0.43 -7.51
N ASP A 100 -5.86 -0.97 -8.16
CA ASP A 100 -4.49 -0.59 -7.79
C ASP A 100 -4.29 0.91 -7.92
N SER A 101 -3.60 1.49 -6.96
CA SER A 101 -3.38 2.93 -6.93
C SER A 101 -1.94 3.30 -6.63
N ILE A 102 -1.55 4.48 -7.07
CA ILE A 102 -0.27 5.12 -6.76
C ILE A 102 -0.58 6.57 -6.40
N GLU A 103 -0.10 7.00 -5.25
CA GLU A 103 -0.22 8.39 -4.83
C GLU A 103 1.16 9.04 -4.84
N VAL A 104 1.26 10.23 -5.44
CA VAL A 104 2.48 11.02 -5.49
C VAL A 104 2.19 12.41 -4.93
N ALA A 105 3.05 12.87 -4.03
CA ALA A 105 2.94 14.17 -3.39
C ALA A 105 4.23 14.96 -3.58
N ASP A 106 4.11 16.27 -3.72
CA ASP A 106 5.27 17.17 -3.82
C ASP A 106 5.98 17.30 -2.46
N GLY A 107 7.15 16.67 -2.35
CA GLY A 107 7.96 16.65 -1.14
C GLY A 107 8.80 17.91 -0.93
N GLY A 108 9.07 18.66 -1.99
CA GLY A 108 9.96 19.84 -1.96
C GLY A 108 9.26 21.16 -2.23
N GLN A 109 7.96 21.11 -2.59
CA GLN A 109 7.21 22.27 -3.11
C GLN A 109 7.90 22.94 -4.33
N ASN A 110 8.51 22.14 -5.19
CA ASN A 110 9.35 22.60 -6.30
C ASN A 110 8.95 22.03 -7.67
N TRP A 111 7.80 21.35 -7.79
CA TRP A 111 7.40 20.77 -9.08
C TRP A 111 7.17 21.80 -10.18
N ASN A 112 6.85 23.05 -9.82
CA ASN A 112 6.75 24.16 -10.77
C ASN A 112 8.11 24.64 -11.32
N ILE A 113 9.23 24.25 -10.70
CA ILE A 113 10.58 24.58 -11.13
C ILE A 113 11.23 23.39 -11.82
N ASN A 114 11.18 22.23 -11.17
CA ASN A 114 11.66 20.96 -11.66
C ASN A 114 10.52 19.95 -11.57
N ASN A 115 9.87 19.67 -12.67
CA ASN A 115 8.69 18.82 -12.71
C ASN A 115 9.01 17.33 -12.46
N VAL A 116 7.96 16.57 -12.15
CA VAL A 116 7.98 15.12 -12.24
C VAL A 116 7.41 14.71 -13.60
N ILE A 117 8.14 13.88 -14.33
CA ILE A 117 7.72 13.36 -15.62
C ILE A 117 7.29 11.90 -15.42
N LEU A 118 5.98 11.63 -15.53
CA LEU A 118 5.41 10.30 -15.39
C LEU A 118 5.19 9.70 -16.79
N SER A 119 5.79 8.55 -17.05
CA SER A 119 5.59 7.81 -18.29
C SER A 119 5.00 6.42 -18.04
N SER A 120 4.29 5.91 -19.05
CA SER A 120 3.84 4.52 -19.07
C SER A 120 4.11 3.95 -20.46
N ALA A 121 4.79 2.81 -20.54
CA ALA A 121 5.17 2.21 -21.81
C ALA A 121 3.99 1.60 -22.59
N SER A 122 2.87 1.30 -21.92
CA SER A 122 1.79 0.51 -22.53
C SER A 122 0.38 0.99 -22.17
N HIS A 123 0.25 1.93 -21.25
CA HIS A 123 -1.06 2.35 -20.74
C HIS A 123 -1.21 3.86 -20.81
N GLN A 124 -2.39 4.27 -21.21
CA GLN A 124 -2.75 5.68 -21.28
C GLN A 124 -3.07 6.26 -19.91
N PHE A 125 -2.97 7.56 -19.80
CA PHE A 125 -3.51 8.33 -18.70
C PHE A 125 -4.83 8.99 -19.10
N LYS A 126 -5.78 9.10 -18.17
CA LYS A 126 -7.00 9.88 -18.35
C LYS A 126 -7.22 10.80 -17.16
N ASP A 127 -7.48 12.05 -17.44
CA ASP A 127 -7.87 13.02 -16.42
C ASP A 127 -9.33 12.85 -15.95
N ALA A 128 -9.76 13.71 -15.01
CA ALA A 128 -11.09 13.66 -14.42
C ALA A 128 -12.22 13.88 -15.43
N ILE A 129 -11.97 14.61 -16.51
CA ILE A 129 -12.96 14.91 -17.56
C ILE A 129 -12.86 13.98 -18.77
N GLY A 130 -11.94 13.00 -18.73
CA GLY A 130 -11.83 11.94 -19.72
C GLY A 130 -10.88 12.20 -20.88
N ASN A 131 -10.09 13.29 -20.85
CA ASN A 131 -9.02 13.49 -21.83
C ASN A 131 -7.99 12.37 -21.70
N ILE A 132 -7.54 11.88 -22.85
CA ILE A 132 -6.56 10.81 -22.95
C ILE A 132 -5.20 11.44 -23.22
N ASP A 133 -4.19 10.98 -22.50
CA ASP A 133 -2.79 11.32 -22.73
C ASP A 133 -1.99 10.02 -22.96
N ASP A 134 -1.41 9.89 -24.15
CA ASP A 134 -0.52 8.79 -24.52
C ASP A 134 0.95 9.10 -24.18
N GLY A 135 1.24 10.36 -23.90
CA GLY A 135 2.58 10.87 -23.59
C GLY A 135 2.90 10.89 -22.12
N PRO A 136 4.06 11.37 -21.73
CA PRO A 136 4.38 11.56 -20.33
C PRO A 136 3.50 12.64 -19.71
N VAL A 137 2.92 12.36 -18.56
CA VAL A 137 2.23 13.35 -17.73
C VAL A 137 3.25 14.15 -16.95
N ASN A 138 3.19 15.47 -17.09
CA ASN A 138 4.04 16.37 -16.32
C ASN A 138 3.28 16.86 -15.08
N LEU A 139 3.86 16.58 -13.89
CA LEU A 139 3.40 17.17 -12.65
C LEU A 139 4.26 18.41 -12.37
N ASP A 140 3.70 19.57 -12.68
CA ASP A 140 4.38 20.87 -12.67
C ASP A 140 3.73 21.91 -11.74
N VAL A 141 2.81 21.45 -10.89
CA VAL A 141 2.15 22.29 -9.88
C VAL A 141 2.69 21.96 -8.49
N SER A 142 3.22 22.96 -7.80
CA SER A 142 3.80 22.77 -6.47
C SER A 142 2.74 22.58 -5.40
N GLY A 143 3.11 21.79 -4.38
CA GLY A 143 2.32 21.56 -3.18
C GLY A 143 1.08 20.68 -3.38
N VAL A 144 0.98 19.97 -4.52
CA VAL A 144 -0.15 19.08 -4.80
C VAL A 144 0.14 17.64 -4.45
N THR A 145 -0.94 16.88 -4.31
CA THR A 145 -0.95 15.43 -4.26
C THR A 145 -1.83 14.92 -5.37
N VAL A 146 -1.34 13.97 -6.14
CA VAL A 146 -2.05 13.35 -7.26
C VAL A 146 -2.12 11.85 -7.04
N MET A 147 -3.29 11.27 -7.25
CA MET A 147 -3.49 9.82 -7.20
C MET A 147 -3.76 9.29 -8.61
N PHE A 148 -3.15 8.17 -8.93
CA PHE A 148 -3.38 7.40 -10.14
C PHE A 148 -4.08 6.11 -9.76
N LEU A 149 -5.24 5.84 -10.36
CA LEU A 149 -6.04 4.64 -10.12
C LEU A 149 -6.06 3.78 -11.39
N TRP A 150 -5.70 2.51 -11.27
CA TRP A 150 -5.81 1.57 -12.38
C TRP A 150 -7.25 1.11 -12.59
N THR A 151 -7.77 1.29 -13.81
CA THR A 151 -9.16 0.97 -14.16
C THR A 151 -9.32 -0.39 -14.86
N GLY A 152 -8.21 -1.08 -15.14
CA GLY A 152 -8.16 -2.27 -15.98
C GLY A 152 -7.75 -2.01 -17.42
N SER A 153 -7.70 -0.72 -17.83
CA SER A 153 -7.34 -0.34 -19.20
C SER A 153 -6.44 0.89 -19.27
N TYR A 154 -6.52 1.78 -18.31
CA TYR A 154 -5.76 3.04 -18.26
C TYR A 154 -5.58 3.49 -16.80
N TRP A 155 -4.64 4.41 -16.60
CA TRP A 155 -4.44 5.10 -15.35
C TRP A 155 -5.33 6.34 -15.27
N ARG A 156 -6.29 6.35 -14.34
CA ARG A 156 -7.13 7.53 -14.09
C ARG A 156 -6.41 8.46 -13.13
N ILE A 157 -6.28 9.73 -13.52
CA ILE A 157 -5.73 10.79 -12.68
C ILE A 157 -6.85 11.34 -11.79
N ILE A 158 -6.59 11.38 -10.49
CA ILE A 158 -7.48 11.96 -9.46
C ILE A 158 -6.64 13.01 -8.71
N SER A 159 -7.04 14.25 -8.79
CA SER A 159 -6.38 15.42 -8.18
C SER A 159 -7.37 16.24 -7.38
#